data_b90823b4ee1a3a33810396fb97ed32f1
#
_entry.id   b90823b4ee1a3a33810396fb97ed32f1
#
_cell.length_a   1.000
_cell.length_b   1.000
_cell.length_c   1.000
_cell.angle_alpha   90.00
_cell.angle_beta   90.00
_cell.angle_gamma   90.00
#
_symmetry.space_group_name_H-M   'P 1'
#
loop_
_entity.id
_entity.type
_entity.pdbx_description
1 polymer ?
#
loop_
_entity_poly.entity_id
_entity_poly.type
_entity_poly.pdbx_seq_one_letter_code
_entity_poly.pdbx_strand_id
1 'polypeptide(L)'
;MNVTAVRPPRPDELILALETSCDDTCAAVVDGSGAIRSNVISSQGVHDRFGGVVPEIASREHLRVINTAVDDALSRAAATLDEIGLVAVTQGPGLVGALLVGLATAKALAAARGLPLAAVDHLQGHVAANYLAPERLEPPFLCLIASGGHTLLGSVGDHEDFTVLGRTVDDAAGEAFDKGARLLGLGYPGGAALERLAAEGDPGSFAFPGGGGRKGNASAFSRGLDFSFAGLKTALLYKVRDLGADEVTRRRSDLAAAYQAAIADALAMRVQRALLQTGADRLALGGGVAANGAVRERLRQLGVPVHVPPRELCTDNAAMIASAARFGPRLAYPGYLDIDAYATGERRP
;
A
#
# COMPACT_ATOMS: atom_id res chain seq x y z
N MET A 1 1.33 -16.08 -25.89
CA MET A 1 0.19 -15.88 -24.95
C MET A 1 -0.98 -15.29 -25.73
N ASN A 2 -2.16 -15.93 -25.75
CA ASN A 2 -3.36 -15.32 -26.33
C ASN A 2 -3.89 -14.29 -25.31
N VAL A 3 -3.37 -13.07 -25.36
CA VAL A 3 -3.95 -11.94 -24.64
C VAL A 3 -5.21 -11.56 -25.41
N THR A 4 -6.37 -11.81 -24.83
CA THR A 4 -7.62 -11.26 -25.35
C THR A 4 -7.51 -9.74 -25.24
N ALA A 5 -7.81 -9.02 -26.33
CA ALA A 5 -7.79 -7.55 -26.32
C ALA A 5 -8.52 -7.03 -25.08
N VAL A 6 -7.92 -6.04 -24.41
CA VAL A 6 -8.52 -5.38 -23.23
C VAL A 6 -9.90 -4.87 -23.64
N ARG A 7 -10.94 -5.56 -23.20
CA ARG A 7 -12.31 -5.09 -23.35
C ARG A 7 -12.69 -4.42 -22.04
N PRO A 8 -13.09 -3.15 -22.05
CA PRO A 8 -13.54 -2.51 -20.82
C PRO A 8 -14.68 -3.34 -20.19
N PRO A 9 -14.70 -3.50 -18.88
CA PRO A 9 -15.73 -4.25 -18.20
C PRO A 9 -17.09 -3.61 -18.47
N ARG A 10 -18.12 -4.42 -18.62
CA ARG A 10 -19.49 -3.90 -18.62
C ARG A 10 -19.78 -3.35 -17.21
N PRO A 11 -20.54 -2.24 -17.08
CA PRO A 11 -20.78 -1.63 -15.76
C PRO A 11 -21.37 -2.60 -14.72
N ASP A 12 -22.12 -3.59 -15.15
CA ASP A 12 -22.79 -4.62 -14.33
C ASP A 12 -21.96 -5.89 -14.13
N GLU A 13 -20.80 -6.03 -14.80
CA GLU A 13 -19.94 -7.20 -14.69
C GLU A 13 -19.30 -7.28 -13.30
N LEU A 14 -19.50 -8.38 -12.58
CA LEU A 14 -18.92 -8.60 -11.27
C LEU A 14 -17.50 -9.18 -11.39
N ILE A 15 -16.59 -8.60 -10.62
CA ILE A 15 -15.17 -8.99 -10.51
C ILE A 15 -14.93 -9.50 -9.11
N LEU A 16 -14.58 -10.77 -8.95
CA LEU A 16 -14.10 -11.35 -7.70
C LEU A 16 -12.58 -11.21 -7.65
N ALA A 17 -12.06 -10.51 -6.65
CA ALA A 17 -10.63 -10.29 -6.49
C ALA A 17 -10.09 -10.90 -5.22
N LEU A 18 -8.82 -11.35 -5.27
CA LEU A 18 -8.06 -11.90 -4.15
C LEU A 18 -6.75 -11.14 -3.97
N GLU A 19 -6.41 -10.84 -2.71
CA GLU A 19 -5.15 -10.22 -2.31
C GLU A 19 -4.54 -11.03 -1.15
N THR A 20 -3.30 -11.49 -1.33
CA THR A 20 -2.56 -12.29 -0.34
C THR A 20 -1.04 -12.00 -0.37
N SER A 21 -0.64 -10.77 -0.68
CA SER A 21 0.78 -10.46 -0.91
C SER A 21 1.65 -10.43 0.34
N CYS A 22 1.04 -10.23 1.54
CA CYS A 22 1.75 -10.10 2.81
C CYS A 22 1.07 -10.88 3.94
N ASP A 23 0.38 -10.21 4.86
CA ASP A 23 -0.24 -10.80 6.05
C ASP A 23 -1.76 -10.54 6.15
N ASP A 24 -2.34 -9.92 5.13
CA ASP A 24 -3.78 -9.76 5.00
C ASP A 24 -4.34 -10.72 3.94
N THR A 25 -5.32 -11.54 4.32
CA THR A 25 -6.09 -12.35 3.37
C THR A 25 -7.35 -11.59 2.99
N CYS A 26 -7.44 -11.15 1.74
CA CYS A 26 -8.56 -10.32 1.31
C CYS A 26 -9.31 -10.95 0.13
N ALA A 27 -10.63 -10.77 0.13
CA ALA A 27 -11.50 -11.06 -1.01
C ALA A 27 -12.52 -9.93 -1.17
N ALA A 28 -12.81 -9.54 -2.41
CA ALA A 28 -13.75 -8.47 -2.70
C ALA A 28 -14.56 -8.76 -3.97
N VAL A 29 -15.79 -8.24 -4.03
CA VAL A 29 -16.58 -8.16 -5.24
C VAL A 29 -16.79 -6.69 -5.59
N VAL A 30 -16.36 -6.32 -6.78
CA VAL A 30 -16.48 -4.96 -7.34
C VAL A 30 -17.15 -5.07 -8.70
N ASP A 31 -18.07 -4.17 -9.03
CA ASP A 31 -18.64 -4.17 -10.37
C ASP A 31 -17.78 -3.39 -11.39
N GLY A 32 -18.05 -3.57 -12.66
CA GLY A 32 -17.29 -2.94 -13.75
C GLY A 32 -17.37 -1.42 -13.72
N SER A 33 -18.34 -0.84 -13.04
CA SER A 33 -18.41 0.59 -12.80
C SER A 33 -17.44 1.06 -11.69
N GLY A 34 -16.87 0.15 -10.87
CA GLY A 34 -16.03 0.44 -9.72
C GLY A 34 -16.80 0.67 -8.43
N ALA A 35 -18.07 0.25 -8.37
CA ALA A 35 -18.78 0.22 -7.11
C ALA A 35 -18.41 -1.04 -6.32
N ILE A 36 -17.99 -0.85 -5.08
CA ILE A 36 -17.62 -1.94 -4.18
C ILE A 36 -18.91 -2.60 -3.66
N ARG A 37 -19.11 -3.88 -4.00
CA ARG A 37 -20.23 -4.69 -3.50
C ARG A 37 -19.87 -5.36 -2.18
N SER A 38 -18.61 -5.76 -2.03
CA SER A 38 -18.03 -6.26 -0.78
C SER A 38 -16.53 -6.08 -0.77
N ASN A 39 -15.95 -5.94 0.43
CA ASN A 39 -14.51 -5.95 0.66
C ASN A 39 -14.27 -6.59 2.03
N VAL A 40 -13.69 -7.78 2.04
CA VAL A 40 -13.39 -8.58 3.23
C VAL A 40 -11.90 -8.58 3.44
N ILE A 41 -11.45 -8.23 4.63
CA ILE A 41 -10.05 -8.20 5.03
C ILE A 41 -9.92 -9.04 6.30
N SER A 42 -9.02 -10.01 6.29
CA SER A 42 -8.69 -10.87 7.43
C SER A 42 -7.21 -10.74 7.75
N SER A 43 -6.87 -9.88 8.71
CA SER A 43 -5.49 -9.62 9.14
C SER A 43 -4.98 -10.71 10.08
N GLN A 44 -3.72 -11.09 9.91
CA GLN A 44 -3.07 -12.16 10.63
C GLN A 44 -2.39 -11.65 11.92
N GLY A 45 -3.13 -11.49 13.01
CA GLY A 45 -2.60 -11.03 14.31
C GLY A 45 -1.54 -11.96 14.93
N VAL A 46 -1.32 -13.15 14.35
CA VAL A 46 -0.29 -14.09 14.81
C VAL A 46 1.13 -13.53 14.76
N HIS A 47 1.38 -12.55 13.90
CA HIS A 47 2.69 -11.95 13.67
C HIS A 47 3.11 -10.95 14.76
N ASP A 48 2.19 -10.44 15.56
CA ASP A 48 2.48 -9.47 16.65
C ASP A 48 3.51 -9.99 17.63
N ARG A 49 3.44 -11.30 17.97
CA ARG A 49 4.38 -11.97 18.87
C ARG A 49 5.81 -12.12 18.33
N PHE A 50 5.98 -11.99 16.99
CA PHE A 50 7.30 -12.05 16.35
C PHE A 50 7.88 -10.67 16.06
N GLY A 51 7.06 -9.61 16.23
CA GLY A 51 7.43 -8.24 15.92
C GLY A 51 7.66 -7.96 14.43
N GLY A 52 6.99 -8.73 13.57
CA GLY A 52 7.03 -8.61 12.10
C GLY A 52 6.53 -9.88 11.42
N VAL A 53 6.25 -9.79 10.13
CA VAL A 53 5.68 -10.88 9.33
C VAL A 53 6.69 -12.02 9.16
N VAL A 54 6.25 -13.26 9.43
CA VAL A 54 7.00 -14.48 9.19
C VAL A 54 6.41 -15.17 7.94
N PRO A 55 7.13 -15.22 6.80
CA PRO A 55 6.57 -15.63 5.51
C PRO A 55 5.91 -17.01 5.48
N GLU A 56 6.52 -17.99 6.16
CA GLU A 56 5.95 -19.35 6.22
C GLU A 56 4.65 -19.40 7.02
N ILE A 57 4.57 -18.66 8.10
CA ILE A 57 3.34 -18.56 8.92
C ILE A 57 2.26 -17.84 8.10
N ALA A 58 2.61 -16.75 7.40
CA ALA A 58 1.69 -16.02 6.56
C ALA A 58 1.05 -16.93 5.50
N SER A 59 1.86 -17.73 4.79
CA SER A 59 1.36 -18.67 3.77
C SER A 59 0.37 -19.69 4.33
N ARG A 60 0.64 -20.24 5.52
CA ARG A 60 -0.23 -21.21 6.19
C ARG A 60 -1.56 -20.57 6.65
N GLU A 61 -1.50 -19.36 7.16
CA GLU A 61 -2.71 -18.64 7.57
C GLU A 61 -3.58 -18.28 6.36
N HIS A 62 -3.00 -17.86 5.24
CA HIS A 62 -3.75 -17.65 3.99
C HIS A 62 -4.49 -18.92 3.57
N LEU A 63 -3.82 -20.08 3.54
CA LEU A 63 -4.45 -21.35 3.21
C LEU A 63 -5.66 -21.68 4.11
N ARG A 64 -5.58 -21.31 5.39
CA ARG A 64 -6.62 -21.60 6.38
C ARG A 64 -7.87 -20.75 6.16
N VAL A 65 -7.73 -19.51 5.70
CA VAL A 65 -8.84 -18.54 5.72
C VAL A 65 -9.35 -18.14 4.34
N ILE A 66 -8.61 -18.41 3.24
CA ILE A 66 -8.92 -17.86 1.92
C ILE A 66 -10.32 -18.28 1.41
N ASN A 67 -10.72 -19.53 1.63
CA ASN A 67 -12.05 -20.00 1.21
C ASN A 67 -13.16 -19.27 1.97
N THR A 68 -13.00 -19.09 3.28
CA THR A 68 -13.96 -18.33 4.09
C THR A 68 -14.02 -16.86 3.65
N ALA A 69 -12.89 -16.25 3.32
CA ALA A 69 -12.86 -14.87 2.83
C ALA A 69 -13.61 -14.73 1.49
N VAL A 70 -13.48 -15.71 0.58
CA VAL A 70 -14.24 -15.75 -0.68
C VAL A 70 -15.73 -15.90 -0.44
N ASP A 71 -16.13 -16.85 0.42
CA ASP A 71 -17.54 -17.12 0.74
C ASP A 71 -18.18 -15.88 1.39
N ASP A 72 -17.47 -15.24 2.33
CA ASP A 72 -17.91 -14.00 2.98
C ASP A 72 -18.05 -12.85 1.98
N ALA A 73 -17.10 -12.71 1.04
CA ALA A 73 -17.16 -11.66 0.04
C ALA A 73 -18.36 -11.84 -0.90
N LEU A 74 -18.62 -13.03 -1.38
CA LEU A 74 -19.79 -13.35 -2.21
C LEU A 74 -21.09 -13.12 -1.45
N SER A 75 -21.18 -13.63 -0.20
CA SER A 75 -22.36 -13.48 0.65
C SER A 75 -22.70 -12.01 0.92
N ARG A 76 -21.69 -11.18 1.28
CA ARG A 76 -21.89 -9.75 1.52
C ARG A 76 -22.25 -8.97 0.25
N ALA A 77 -21.77 -9.42 -0.90
CA ALA A 77 -22.15 -8.87 -2.20
C ALA A 77 -23.53 -9.30 -2.68
N ALA A 78 -24.19 -10.23 -1.96
CA ALA A 78 -25.39 -10.92 -2.39
C ALA A 78 -25.24 -11.52 -3.81
N ALA A 79 -24.05 -12.11 -4.09
CA ALA A 79 -23.68 -12.68 -5.37
C ALA A 79 -23.25 -14.15 -5.24
N THR A 80 -23.37 -14.88 -6.33
CA THR A 80 -22.91 -16.26 -6.47
C THR A 80 -21.69 -16.32 -7.43
N LEU A 81 -20.92 -17.42 -7.40
CA LEU A 81 -19.82 -17.61 -8.35
C LEU A 81 -20.30 -17.66 -9.81
N ASP A 82 -21.56 -17.99 -10.07
CA ASP A 82 -22.13 -18.05 -11.42
C ASP A 82 -22.37 -16.64 -12.01
N GLU A 83 -22.45 -15.62 -11.17
CA GLU A 83 -22.62 -14.22 -11.55
C GLU A 83 -21.30 -13.48 -11.76
N ILE A 84 -20.18 -14.11 -11.38
CA ILE A 84 -18.84 -13.52 -11.57
C ILE A 84 -18.43 -13.61 -13.04
N GLY A 85 -18.01 -12.47 -13.60
CA GLY A 85 -17.53 -12.37 -14.98
C GLY A 85 -16.00 -12.38 -15.12
N LEU A 86 -15.27 -12.07 -14.05
CA LEU A 86 -13.80 -12.00 -14.02
C LEU A 86 -13.28 -12.37 -12.64
N VAL A 87 -12.23 -13.21 -12.60
CA VAL A 87 -11.44 -13.42 -11.38
C VAL A 87 -10.18 -12.58 -11.47
N ALA A 88 -9.86 -11.81 -10.44
CA ALA A 88 -8.64 -11.02 -10.36
C ALA A 88 -7.80 -11.48 -9.16
N VAL A 89 -6.48 -11.38 -9.26
CA VAL A 89 -5.60 -11.78 -8.18
C VAL A 89 -4.28 -11.02 -8.24
N THR A 90 -3.72 -10.75 -7.07
CA THR A 90 -2.38 -10.18 -6.99
C THR A 90 -1.33 -11.22 -7.43
N GLN A 91 -0.57 -10.86 -8.46
CA GLN A 91 0.53 -11.67 -8.96
C GLN A 91 1.83 -11.40 -8.20
N GLY A 92 2.03 -10.17 -7.73
CA GLY A 92 3.20 -9.63 -7.06
C GLY A 92 3.26 -8.11 -7.21
N PRO A 93 4.27 -7.46 -6.61
CA PRO A 93 5.27 -8.05 -5.74
C PRO A 93 4.73 -8.41 -4.35
N GLY A 94 5.40 -9.34 -3.66
CA GLY A 94 5.02 -9.76 -2.30
C GLY A 94 5.83 -10.96 -1.79
N LEU A 95 5.34 -11.57 -0.72
CA LEU A 95 5.86 -12.81 -0.19
C LEU A 95 5.42 -13.98 -1.10
N VAL A 96 6.37 -14.59 -1.82
CA VAL A 96 6.05 -15.61 -2.86
C VAL A 96 5.13 -16.70 -2.34
N GLY A 97 5.43 -17.28 -1.15
CA GLY A 97 4.58 -18.33 -0.58
C GLY A 97 3.15 -17.88 -0.28
N ALA A 98 2.96 -16.63 0.12
CA ALA A 98 1.65 -16.04 0.37
C ALA A 98 0.91 -15.75 -0.96
N LEU A 99 1.59 -15.15 -1.93
CA LEU A 99 1.06 -14.90 -3.27
C LEU A 99 0.58 -16.18 -3.97
N LEU A 100 1.34 -17.27 -3.84
CA LEU A 100 0.99 -18.57 -4.45
C LEU A 100 -0.35 -19.10 -3.94
N VAL A 101 -0.74 -18.82 -2.70
CA VAL A 101 -2.05 -19.23 -2.18
C VAL A 101 -3.18 -18.52 -2.92
N GLY A 102 -3.12 -17.19 -3.02
CA GLY A 102 -4.11 -16.41 -3.77
C GLY A 102 -4.14 -16.81 -5.25
N LEU A 103 -2.96 -16.91 -5.88
CA LEU A 103 -2.83 -17.22 -7.29
C LEU A 103 -3.38 -18.61 -7.63
N ALA A 104 -3.06 -19.65 -6.83
CA ALA A 104 -3.58 -20.98 -7.02
C ALA A 104 -5.10 -21.05 -6.85
N THR A 105 -5.63 -20.37 -5.83
CA THR A 105 -7.08 -20.26 -5.58
C THR A 105 -7.79 -19.58 -6.75
N ALA A 106 -7.29 -18.44 -7.22
CA ALA A 106 -7.87 -17.71 -8.35
C ALA A 106 -7.85 -18.53 -9.65
N LYS A 107 -6.72 -19.20 -9.95
CA LYS A 107 -6.62 -20.10 -11.10
C LYS A 107 -7.62 -21.26 -11.03
N ALA A 108 -7.77 -21.86 -9.85
CA ALA A 108 -8.72 -22.96 -9.66
C ALA A 108 -10.17 -22.50 -9.84
N LEU A 109 -10.55 -21.37 -9.27
CA LEU A 109 -11.89 -20.78 -9.42
C LEU A 109 -12.18 -20.41 -10.89
N ALA A 110 -11.24 -19.74 -11.55
CA ALA A 110 -11.37 -19.35 -12.94
C ALA A 110 -11.48 -20.58 -13.86
N ALA A 111 -10.65 -21.61 -13.68
CA ALA A 111 -10.70 -22.82 -14.47
C ALA A 111 -11.99 -23.62 -14.26
N ALA A 112 -12.44 -23.77 -13.01
CA ALA A 112 -13.66 -24.52 -12.69
C ALA A 112 -14.93 -23.88 -13.26
N ARG A 113 -14.92 -22.57 -13.49
CA ARG A 113 -16.06 -21.81 -14.00
C ARG A 113 -15.90 -21.32 -15.46
N GLY A 114 -14.79 -21.63 -16.11
CA GLY A 114 -14.48 -21.15 -17.45
C GLY A 114 -14.36 -19.61 -17.56
N LEU A 115 -13.95 -18.96 -16.45
CA LEU A 115 -13.83 -17.50 -16.37
C LEU A 115 -12.45 -17.04 -16.82
N PRO A 116 -12.34 -15.80 -17.35
CA PRO A 116 -11.05 -15.16 -17.51
C PRO A 116 -10.42 -14.81 -16.15
N LEU A 117 -9.09 -14.65 -16.16
CA LEU A 117 -8.31 -14.26 -14.99
C LEU A 117 -7.47 -13.01 -15.33
N ALA A 118 -7.48 -12.04 -14.41
CA ALA A 118 -6.59 -10.88 -14.44
C ALA A 118 -5.53 -11.01 -13.35
N ALA A 119 -4.25 -11.01 -13.75
CA ALA A 119 -3.11 -10.98 -12.85
C ALA A 119 -2.68 -9.54 -12.64
N VAL A 120 -2.77 -9.05 -11.41
CA VAL A 120 -2.60 -7.64 -11.06
C VAL A 120 -1.28 -7.43 -10.31
N ASP A 121 -0.58 -6.34 -10.64
CA ASP A 121 0.52 -5.84 -9.83
C ASP A 121 -0.02 -5.18 -8.57
N HIS A 122 0.48 -5.58 -7.40
CA HIS A 122 0.04 -5.09 -6.09
C HIS A 122 0.14 -3.57 -5.95
N LEU A 123 1.24 -2.98 -6.48
CA LEU A 123 1.46 -1.54 -6.40
C LEU A 123 0.50 -0.79 -7.32
N GLN A 124 0.19 -1.37 -8.48
CA GLN A 124 -0.85 -0.85 -9.36
C GLN A 124 -2.25 -0.96 -8.72
N GLY A 125 -2.47 -1.98 -7.88
CA GLY A 125 -3.64 -2.06 -7.00
C GLY A 125 -3.77 -0.82 -6.10
N HIS A 126 -2.72 -0.43 -5.40
CA HIS A 126 -2.73 0.77 -4.55
C HIS A 126 -3.00 2.07 -5.33
N VAL A 127 -2.51 2.19 -6.56
CA VAL A 127 -2.90 3.31 -7.46
C VAL A 127 -4.40 3.23 -7.76
N ALA A 128 -4.88 2.05 -8.15
CA ALA A 128 -6.24 1.82 -8.58
C ALA A 128 -7.30 1.93 -7.46
N ALA A 129 -6.90 1.89 -6.19
CA ALA A 129 -7.77 2.22 -5.06
C ALA A 129 -8.40 3.62 -5.21
N ASN A 130 -7.69 4.55 -5.88
CA ASN A 130 -8.16 5.90 -6.16
C ASN A 130 -9.24 5.96 -7.27
N TYR A 131 -9.46 4.89 -8.03
CA TYR A 131 -10.48 4.80 -9.08
C TYR A 131 -11.82 4.25 -8.58
N LEU A 132 -11.94 3.93 -7.30
CA LEU A 132 -13.14 3.35 -6.69
C LEU A 132 -14.14 4.42 -6.24
N ALA A 133 -15.42 4.09 -6.29
CA ALA A 133 -16.48 4.93 -5.74
C ALA A 133 -16.35 5.06 -4.21
N PRO A 134 -16.89 6.12 -3.57
CA PRO A 134 -17.69 7.17 -4.20
C PRO A 134 -16.84 8.30 -4.82
N GLU A 135 -15.61 8.50 -4.39
CA GLU A 135 -14.73 9.58 -4.85
C GLU A 135 -13.70 9.02 -5.81
N ARG A 136 -14.00 9.03 -7.11
CA ARG A 136 -13.09 8.53 -8.14
C ARG A 136 -12.16 9.62 -8.59
N LEU A 137 -10.88 9.30 -8.68
CA LEU A 137 -9.88 10.16 -9.32
C LEU A 137 -9.55 9.62 -10.70
N GLU A 138 -9.70 10.45 -11.71
CA GLU A 138 -9.34 10.10 -13.08
C GLU A 138 -7.92 10.57 -13.41
N PRO A 139 -7.10 9.78 -14.13
CA PRO A 139 -5.80 10.24 -14.60
C PRO A 139 -5.89 11.51 -15.48
N PRO A 140 -4.80 12.31 -15.62
CA PRO A 140 -3.48 12.10 -15.05
C PRO A 140 -3.33 12.70 -13.64
N PHE A 141 -2.41 12.13 -12.81
CA PHE A 141 -2.05 12.64 -11.48
C PHE A 141 -0.70 12.06 -11.01
N LEU A 142 -0.10 12.63 -9.97
CA LEU A 142 0.96 11.96 -9.22
C LEU A 142 0.37 11.04 -8.16
N CYS A 143 1.00 9.89 -7.92
CA CYS A 143 0.61 8.98 -6.87
C CYS A 143 1.79 8.69 -5.93
N LEU A 144 1.59 8.95 -4.63
CA LEU A 144 2.50 8.52 -3.57
C LEU A 144 1.94 7.26 -2.92
N ILE A 145 2.62 6.13 -3.11
CA ILE A 145 2.34 4.89 -2.39
C ILE A 145 3.31 4.79 -1.24
N ALA A 146 2.80 4.76 0.00
CA ALA A 146 3.59 4.62 1.21
C ALA A 146 2.95 3.59 2.15
N SER A 147 3.60 2.45 2.31
CA SER A 147 3.15 1.31 3.13
C SER A 147 4.25 0.79 4.05
N GLY A 148 4.00 -0.32 4.73
CA GLY A 148 4.99 -1.04 5.52
C GLY A 148 6.16 -1.55 4.70
N GLY A 149 5.92 -2.04 3.48
CA GLY A 149 6.95 -2.63 2.62
C GLY A 149 7.43 -1.74 1.47
N HIS A 150 6.65 -0.72 1.09
CA HIS A 150 6.93 0.07 -0.11
C HIS A 150 6.81 1.57 0.14
N THR A 151 7.69 2.34 -0.50
CA THR A 151 7.54 3.79 -0.65
C THR A 151 7.95 4.16 -2.07
N LEU A 152 6.97 4.60 -2.85
CA LEU A 152 7.10 4.93 -4.27
C LEU A 152 6.38 6.23 -4.57
N LEU A 153 6.95 7.00 -5.47
CA LEU A 153 6.30 8.16 -6.09
C LEU A 153 6.30 7.93 -7.60
N GLY A 154 5.15 8.03 -8.22
CA GLY A 154 5.03 7.82 -9.65
C GLY A 154 4.03 8.75 -10.32
N SER A 155 4.12 8.82 -11.63
CA SER A 155 3.18 9.51 -12.51
C SER A 155 2.19 8.50 -13.07
N VAL A 156 0.93 8.82 -13.02
CA VAL A 156 -0.18 8.06 -13.60
C VAL A 156 -0.67 8.84 -14.81
N GLY A 157 -0.36 8.34 -16.00
CA GLY A 157 -0.78 8.97 -17.28
C GLY A 157 -2.17 8.54 -17.69
N ASP A 158 -2.47 7.26 -17.53
CA ASP A 158 -3.79 6.65 -17.69
C ASP A 158 -3.99 5.52 -16.68
N HIS A 159 -5.06 4.74 -16.77
CA HIS A 159 -5.40 3.69 -15.79
C HIS A 159 -4.41 2.51 -15.76
N GLU A 160 -3.62 2.31 -16.81
CA GLU A 160 -2.62 1.24 -16.93
C GLU A 160 -1.19 1.78 -16.87
N ASP A 161 -0.97 3.09 -17.06
CA ASP A 161 0.33 3.72 -17.11
C ASP A 161 0.72 4.30 -15.74
N PHE A 162 1.52 3.54 -15.01
CA PHE A 162 2.16 3.97 -13.76
C PHE A 162 3.67 3.97 -13.92
N THR A 163 4.24 5.15 -14.15
CA THR A 163 5.68 5.33 -14.28
C THR A 163 6.30 5.76 -12.95
N VAL A 164 7.17 4.91 -12.39
CA VAL A 164 7.87 5.20 -11.13
C VAL A 164 8.91 6.30 -11.35
N LEU A 165 8.78 7.40 -10.61
CA LEU A 165 9.69 8.55 -10.61
C LEU A 165 10.75 8.47 -9.51
N GLY A 166 10.41 7.86 -8.37
CA GLY A 166 11.30 7.66 -7.24
C GLY A 166 10.79 6.56 -6.31
N ARG A 167 11.71 5.92 -5.59
CA ARG A 167 11.42 4.85 -4.62
C ARG A 167 12.32 4.96 -3.41
N THR A 168 11.97 4.27 -2.32
CA THR A 168 12.91 4.15 -1.22
C THR A 168 14.12 3.30 -1.62
N VAL A 169 15.29 3.72 -1.14
CA VAL A 169 16.57 3.00 -1.35
C VAL A 169 16.99 2.19 -0.12
N ASP A 170 16.23 2.31 0.95
CA ASP A 170 16.45 1.61 2.22
C ASP A 170 15.09 1.25 2.86
N ASP A 171 14.84 1.65 4.10
CA ASP A 171 13.58 1.37 4.80
C ASP A 171 12.38 2.04 4.07
N ALA A 172 11.21 1.38 4.06
CA ALA A 172 9.97 2.02 3.66
C ALA A 172 9.48 3.01 4.75
N ALA A 173 8.61 3.95 4.37
CA ALA A 173 8.07 4.93 5.32
C ALA A 173 7.32 4.27 6.49
N GLY A 174 6.47 3.26 6.22
CA GLY A 174 5.77 2.52 7.26
C GLY A 174 6.71 1.74 8.15
N GLU A 175 7.74 1.10 7.58
CA GLU A 175 8.81 0.45 8.34
C GLU A 175 9.57 1.44 9.24
N ALA A 176 9.78 2.69 8.77
CA ALA A 176 10.37 3.74 9.59
C ALA A 176 9.46 4.10 10.79
N PHE A 177 8.13 4.20 10.58
CA PHE A 177 7.16 4.38 11.65
C PHE A 177 7.22 3.24 12.67
N ASP A 178 7.21 1.97 12.23
CA ASP A 178 7.24 0.80 13.11
C ASP A 178 8.55 0.69 13.91
N LYS A 179 9.69 0.95 13.24
CA LYS A 179 11.00 0.98 13.90
C LYS A 179 11.10 2.11 14.93
N GLY A 180 10.56 3.30 14.62
CA GLY A 180 10.46 4.42 15.55
C GLY A 180 9.59 4.09 16.75
N ALA A 181 8.41 3.52 16.52
CA ALA A 181 7.51 3.07 17.56
C ALA A 181 8.17 2.06 18.50
N ARG A 182 8.90 1.09 17.96
CA ARG A 182 9.64 0.09 18.73
C ARG A 182 10.73 0.73 19.60
N LEU A 183 11.48 1.71 19.07
CA LEU A 183 12.49 2.45 19.85
C LEU A 183 11.86 3.25 20.99
N LEU A 184 10.62 3.70 20.82
CA LEU A 184 9.84 4.37 21.85
C LEU A 184 9.01 3.41 22.72
N GLY A 185 9.15 2.08 22.57
CA GLY A 185 8.47 1.07 23.38
C GLY A 185 6.96 0.98 23.14
N LEU A 186 6.48 1.20 21.90
CA LEU A 186 5.06 1.22 21.55
C LEU A 186 4.52 -0.10 20.97
N GLY A 187 5.37 -1.10 20.81
CA GLY A 187 4.95 -2.39 20.23
C GLY A 187 4.91 -2.42 18.70
N TYR A 188 4.21 -3.43 18.14
CA TYR A 188 4.01 -3.67 16.71
C TYR A 188 2.56 -4.13 16.45
N PRO A 189 1.90 -3.67 15.37
CA PRO A 189 2.31 -2.61 14.44
C PRO A 189 2.33 -1.24 15.13
N GLY A 190 3.38 -0.47 14.85
CA GLY A 190 3.68 0.73 15.64
C GLY A 190 3.12 2.05 15.09
N GLY A 191 2.80 2.12 13.79
CA GLY A 191 2.46 3.37 13.11
C GLY A 191 1.31 4.13 13.77
N ALA A 192 0.17 3.47 14.03
CA ALA A 192 -0.99 4.09 14.67
C ALA A 192 -0.73 4.43 16.15
N ALA A 193 0.09 3.65 16.86
CA ALA A 193 0.44 3.94 18.25
C ALA A 193 1.37 5.15 18.33
N LEU A 194 2.32 5.26 17.40
CA LEU A 194 3.21 6.42 17.29
C LEU A 194 2.42 7.69 16.95
N GLU A 195 1.47 7.62 16.02
CA GLU A 195 0.60 8.75 15.66
C GLU A 195 -0.20 9.25 16.86
N ARG A 196 -0.83 8.35 17.63
CA ARG A 196 -1.57 8.72 18.86
C ARG A 196 -0.67 9.42 19.88
N LEU A 197 0.52 8.86 20.11
CA LEU A 197 1.47 9.46 21.05
C LEU A 197 1.99 10.82 20.54
N ALA A 198 2.26 10.94 19.26
CA ALA A 198 2.71 12.17 18.62
C ALA A 198 1.70 13.33 18.73
N ALA A 199 0.39 13.01 18.78
CA ALA A 199 -0.66 14.01 18.95
C ALA A 199 -0.58 14.78 20.28
N GLU A 200 0.12 14.24 21.28
CA GLU A 200 0.30 14.84 22.59
C GLU A 200 1.63 15.63 22.72
N GLY A 201 2.47 15.62 21.68
CA GLY A 201 3.83 16.18 21.71
C GLY A 201 4.02 17.38 20.81
N ASP A 202 5.13 18.08 20.99
CA ASP A 202 5.56 19.20 20.16
C ASP A 202 6.48 18.72 19.02
N PRO A 203 6.07 18.83 17.74
CA PRO A 203 6.89 18.43 16.59
C PRO A 203 8.15 19.29 16.41
N GLY A 204 8.20 20.48 17.01
CA GLY A 204 9.36 21.38 16.98
C GLY A 204 10.43 21.11 18.05
N SER A 205 10.16 20.23 18.99
CA SER A 205 11.00 20.01 20.19
C SER A 205 12.32 19.28 19.91
N PHE A 206 12.41 18.52 18.82
CA PHE A 206 13.63 17.82 18.37
C PHE A 206 13.84 18.00 16.87
N ALA A 207 15.12 18.10 16.48
CA ALA A 207 15.50 18.13 15.07
C ALA A 207 15.98 16.75 14.63
N PHE A 208 15.41 16.25 13.52
CA PHE A 208 15.85 15.03 12.84
C PHE A 208 16.39 15.34 11.43
N PRO A 209 17.37 14.57 10.90
CA PRO A 209 17.88 14.76 9.56
C PRO A 209 16.79 14.38 8.53
N GLY A 210 16.66 15.17 7.45
CA GLY A 210 15.70 14.92 6.39
C GLY A 210 14.33 15.59 6.53
N GLY A 211 13.96 16.03 7.74
CA GLY A 211 12.87 16.98 7.92
C GLY A 211 13.33 18.39 7.51
N GLY A 212 12.51 19.13 6.76
CA GLY A 212 12.83 20.45 6.17
C GLY A 212 13.23 21.57 7.12
N GLY A 213 13.54 21.27 8.36
CA GLY A 213 13.95 22.19 9.41
C GLY A 213 15.45 22.17 9.69
N ARG A 214 16.16 23.21 9.22
CA ARG A 214 17.52 23.63 9.51
C ARG A 214 18.66 22.94 8.76
N LYS A 215 19.42 23.79 8.06
CA LYS A 215 20.75 23.67 7.46
C LYS A 215 21.58 22.48 8.01
N GLY A 216 21.45 21.34 7.38
CA GLY A 216 22.32 20.19 7.58
C GLY A 216 22.56 19.54 6.24
N ASN A 217 23.80 19.35 5.88
CA ASN A 217 24.35 18.76 4.66
C ASN A 217 23.34 18.14 3.69
N ALA A 218 23.00 18.88 2.64
CA ALA A 218 22.30 18.36 1.50
C ALA A 218 23.21 17.29 0.82
N SER A 219 23.04 16.03 1.25
CA SER A 219 23.71 14.89 0.61
C SER A 219 23.24 14.75 -0.85
N ALA A 220 23.91 13.91 -1.64
CA ALA A 220 23.55 13.63 -3.04
C ALA A 220 22.08 13.23 -3.23
N PHE A 221 21.42 12.67 -2.19
CA PHE A 221 19.97 12.41 -2.11
C PHE A 221 19.09 13.66 -2.22
N SER A 222 19.63 14.86 -1.99
CA SER A 222 18.85 16.10 -2.05
C SER A 222 18.39 16.47 -3.44
N ARG A 223 18.89 15.85 -4.50
CA ARG A 223 18.59 16.20 -5.91
C ARG A 223 17.67 15.23 -6.64
N GLY A 224 17.49 13.99 -6.13
CA GLY A 224 16.62 12.97 -6.72
C GLY A 224 15.22 12.96 -6.14
N LEU A 225 14.39 12.04 -6.65
CA LEU A 225 13.04 11.74 -6.16
C LEU A 225 13.00 10.52 -5.25
N ASP A 226 14.13 9.83 -5.07
CA ASP A 226 14.24 8.68 -4.20
C ASP A 226 14.14 9.06 -2.72
N PHE A 227 13.62 8.15 -1.91
CA PHE A 227 13.45 8.30 -0.47
C PHE A 227 14.53 7.53 0.29
N SER A 228 14.80 7.97 1.52
CA SER A 228 15.65 7.26 2.48
C SER A 228 15.17 7.58 3.90
N PHE A 229 14.93 6.56 4.71
CA PHE A 229 14.43 6.66 6.07
C PHE A 229 15.37 6.03 7.12
N ALA A 230 16.35 5.22 6.71
CA ALA A 230 17.29 4.57 7.65
C ALA A 230 18.07 5.57 8.50
N GLY A 231 18.39 6.76 7.95
CA GLY A 231 19.01 7.85 8.67
C GLY A 231 18.15 8.42 9.80
N LEU A 232 16.84 8.49 9.61
CA LEU A 232 15.88 8.96 10.63
C LEU A 232 15.84 8.00 11.83
N LYS A 233 15.74 6.68 11.56
CA LYS A 233 15.78 5.66 12.61
C LYS A 233 17.05 5.75 13.44
N THR A 234 18.21 5.88 12.78
CA THR A 234 19.52 5.99 13.44
C THR A 234 19.59 7.25 14.30
N ALA A 235 19.07 8.38 13.81
CA ALA A 235 19.01 9.63 14.55
C ALA A 235 18.12 9.51 15.80
N LEU A 236 16.97 8.86 15.69
CA LEU A 236 16.10 8.60 16.84
C LEU A 236 16.78 7.69 17.87
N LEU A 237 17.44 6.62 17.43
CA LEU A 237 18.18 5.70 18.29
C LEU A 237 19.25 6.45 19.12
N TYR A 238 20.05 7.31 18.47
CA TYR A 238 21.05 8.11 19.18
C TYR A 238 20.41 9.11 20.14
N LYS A 239 19.30 9.75 19.73
CA LYS A 239 18.59 10.70 20.60
C LYS A 239 18.03 10.01 21.86
N VAL A 240 17.44 8.84 21.72
CA VAL A 240 16.93 8.01 22.84
C VAL A 240 18.07 7.61 23.78
N ARG A 241 19.21 7.19 23.22
CA ARG A 241 20.39 6.82 24.01
C ARG A 241 20.97 8.01 24.77
N ASP A 242 21.11 9.16 24.11
CA ASP A 242 21.76 10.35 24.68
C ASP A 242 20.90 11.01 25.77
N LEU A 243 19.56 10.91 25.68
CA LEU A 243 18.64 11.42 26.69
C LEU A 243 18.58 10.53 27.96
N GLY A 244 18.76 9.23 27.82
CA GLY A 244 18.59 8.27 28.91
C GLY A 244 17.10 7.97 29.23
N ALA A 245 16.84 6.88 29.96
CA ALA A 245 15.50 6.31 30.12
C ALA A 245 14.47 7.28 30.75
N ASP A 246 14.88 8.02 31.79
CA ASP A 246 13.96 8.92 32.51
C ASP A 246 13.52 10.10 31.64
N GLU A 247 14.43 10.71 30.87
CA GLU A 247 14.13 11.82 30.01
C GLU A 247 13.34 11.36 28.78
N VAL A 248 13.66 10.19 28.24
CA VAL A 248 12.85 9.57 27.15
C VAL A 248 11.42 9.36 27.63
N THR A 249 11.20 8.86 28.84
CA THR A 249 9.86 8.67 29.40
C THR A 249 9.09 9.99 29.51
N ARG A 250 9.74 11.05 29.96
CA ARG A 250 9.11 12.38 30.10
C ARG A 250 8.79 13.05 28.76
N ARG A 251 9.64 12.84 27.75
CA ARG A 251 9.55 13.51 26.45
C ARG A 251 9.16 12.59 25.31
N ARG A 252 8.52 11.47 25.63
CA ARG A 252 8.20 10.42 24.68
C ARG A 252 7.25 10.90 23.58
N SER A 253 6.25 11.71 23.94
CA SER A 253 5.32 12.32 22.98
C SER A 253 6.01 13.34 22.07
N ASP A 254 6.92 14.15 22.59
CA ASP A 254 7.72 15.10 21.81
C ASP A 254 8.62 14.38 20.79
N LEU A 255 9.29 13.30 21.23
CA LEU A 255 10.10 12.48 20.35
C LEU A 255 9.27 11.85 19.23
N ALA A 256 8.08 11.34 19.55
CA ALA A 256 7.15 10.78 18.58
C ALA A 256 6.66 11.84 17.57
N ALA A 257 6.27 13.02 18.06
CA ALA A 257 5.79 14.14 17.23
C ALA A 257 6.88 14.64 16.28
N ALA A 258 8.08 14.90 16.78
CA ALA A 258 9.20 15.36 15.96
C ALA A 258 9.64 14.31 14.93
N TYR A 259 9.66 13.03 15.31
CA TYR A 259 10.03 11.94 14.42
C TYR A 259 8.99 11.74 13.30
N GLN A 260 7.70 11.74 13.63
CA GLN A 260 6.60 11.71 12.68
C GLN A 260 6.65 12.88 11.70
N ALA A 261 6.87 14.10 12.20
CA ALA A 261 7.01 15.28 11.36
C ALA A 261 8.18 15.17 10.37
N ALA A 262 9.31 14.59 10.80
CA ALA A 262 10.46 14.38 9.93
C ALA A 262 10.17 13.38 8.79
N ILE A 263 9.41 12.31 9.06
CA ILE A 263 8.96 11.36 8.01
C ILE A 263 8.01 12.09 7.03
N ALA A 264 7.02 12.82 7.56
CA ALA A 264 6.07 13.56 6.73
C ALA A 264 6.77 14.61 5.83
N ASP A 265 7.75 15.33 6.37
CA ASP A 265 8.57 16.28 5.62
C ASP A 265 9.41 15.61 4.54
N ALA A 266 9.99 14.44 4.83
CA ALA A 266 10.77 13.68 3.86
C ALA A 266 9.90 13.25 2.65
N LEU A 267 8.67 12.82 2.90
CA LEU A 267 7.70 12.48 1.85
C LEU A 267 7.30 13.75 1.06
N ALA A 268 6.89 14.81 1.76
CA ALA A 268 6.40 16.03 1.14
C ALA A 268 7.44 16.72 0.25
N MET A 269 8.71 16.74 0.66
CA MET A 269 9.78 17.33 -0.14
C MET A 269 9.97 16.63 -1.50
N ARG A 270 9.82 15.31 -1.58
CA ARG A 270 9.94 14.57 -2.84
C ARG A 270 8.72 14.78 -3.72
N VAL A 271 7.54 14.74 -3.12
CA VAL A 271 6.29 15.06 -3.83
C VAL A 271 6.33 16.49 -4.39
N GLN A 272 6.72 17.48 -3.61
CA GLN A 272 6.84 18.87 -4.07
C GLN A 272 7.77 18.99 -5.27
N ARG A 273 8.93 18.31 -5.21
CA ARG A 273 9.87 18.29 -6.32
C ARG A 273 9.29 17.62 -7.56
N ALA A 274 8.59 16.50 -7.40
CA ALA A 274 7.95 15.81 -8.52
C ALA A 274 6.86 16.68 -9.16
N LEU A 275 6.03 17.35 -8.36
CA LEU A 275 5.04 18.32 -8.86
C LEU A 275 5.70 19.42 -9.72
N LEU A 276 6.84 19.97 -9.26
CA LEU A 276 7.59 20.97 -10.03
C LEU A 276 8.22 20.42 -11.31
N GLN A 277 8.68 19.16 -11.31
CA GLN A 277 9.32 18.53 -12.47
C GLN A 277 8.32 18.08 -13.52
N THR A 278 7.15 17.57 -13.11
CA THR A 278 6.15 17.00 -14.01
C THR A 278 5.08 17.99 -14.44
N GLY A 279 4.91 19.08 -13.69
CA GLY A 279 3.80 20.01 -13.88
C GLY A 279 2.42 19.42 -13.48
N ALA A 280 2.40 18.29 -12.76
CA ALA A 280 1.16 17.69 -12.29
C ALA A 280 0.46 18.62 -11.30
N ASP A 281 -0.86 18.69 -11.38
CA ASP A 281 -1.72 19.57 -10.60
C ASP A 281 -2.54 18.84 -9.53
N ARG A 282 -2.39 17.50 -9.42
CA ARG A 282 -3.12 16.63 -8.49
C ARG A 282 -2.21 15.56 -7.92
N LEU A 283 -2.45 15.19 -6.66
CA LEU A 283 -1.75 14.13 -5.93
C LEU A 283 -2.76 13.11 -5.40
N ALA A 284 -2.51 11.82 -5.65
CA ALA A 284 -3.20 10.71 -5.00
C ALA A 284 -2.30 10.04 -3.96
N LEU A 285 -2.90 9.48 -2.93
CA LEU A 285 -2.20 8.69 -1.91
C LEU A 285 -2.67 7.23 -1.96
N GLY A 286 -1.74 6.31 -1.64
CA GLY A 286 -2.00 4.89 -1.46
C GLY A 286 -1.08 4.30 -0.38
N GLY A 287 -1.42 3.11 0.12
CA GLY A 287 -0.69 2.43 1.18
C GLY A 287 -1.04 2.92 2.59
N GLY A 288 -0.77 2.07 3.60
CA GLY A 288 -1.21 2.29 4.98
C GLY A 288 -0.72 3.60 5.62
N VAL A 289 0.43 4.15 5.20
CA VAL A 289 0.93 5.45 5.68
C VAL A 289 0.05 6.62 5.22
N ALA A 290 -0.70 6.45 4.12
CA ALA A 290 -1.71 7.42 3.70
C ALA A 290 -2.85 7.60 4.73
N ALA A 291 -3.02 6.69 5.68
CA ALA A 291 -3.96 6.84 6.79
C ALA A 291 -3.46 7.81 7.88
N ASN A 292 -2.15 8.12 7.94
CA ASN A 292 -1.56 9.01 8.95
C ASN A 292 -1.96 10.47 8.74
N GLY A 293 -2.56 11.08 9.76
CA GLY A 293 -3.08 12.46 9.70
C GLY A 293 -2.01 13.52 9.47
N ALA A 294 -0.84 13.39 10.11
CA ALA A 294 0.26 14.35 9.95
C ALA A 294 0.85 14.31 8.54
N VAL A 295 0.96 13.11 7.95
CA VAL A 295 1.40 12.96 6.54
C VAL A 295 0.39 13.62 5.61
N ARG A 296 -0.91 13.34 5.79
CA ARG A 296 -1.98 13.97 4.98
C ARG A 296 -1.95 15.48 5.06
N GLU A 297 -1.88 16.02 6.27
CA GLU A 297 -1.86 17.46 6.50
C GLU A 297 -0.63 18.12 5.85
N ARG A 298 0.54 17.49 6.00
CA ARG A 298 1.77 18.01 5.41
C ARG A 298 1.76 18.00 3.87
N LEU A 299 1.13 16.99 3.27
CA LEU A 299 0.96 16.91 1.81
C LEU A 299 -0.08 17.92 1.30
N ARG A 300 -1.17 18.19 2.04
CA ARG A 300 -2.16 19.23 1.68
C ARG A 300 -1.55 20.62 1.60
N GLN A 301 -0.53 20.90 2.41
CA GLN A 301 0.20 22.19 2.40
C GLN A 301 1.02 22.42 1.13
N LEU A 302 1.12 21.45 0.21
CA LEU A 302 1.81 21.62 -1.07
C LEU A 302 1.05 22.43 -2.11
N GLY A 303 -0.20 22.81 -1.82
CA GLY A 303 -0.99 23.72 -2.67
C GLY A 303 -1.64 23.07 -3.90
N VAL A 304 -1.68 21.72 -3.96
CA VAL A 304 -2.43 20.97 -4.96
C VAL A 304 -3.53 20.15 -4.29
N PRO A 305 -4.63 19.83 -4.99
CA PRO A 305 -5.62 18.85 -4.50
C PRO A 305 -4.97 17.51 -4.16
N VAL A 306 -5.23 17.02 -2.94
CA VAL A 306 -4.73 15.71 -2.47
C VAL A 306 -5.92 14.78 -2.32
N HIS A 307 -5.98 13.78 -3.19
CA HIS A 307 -6.97 12.70 -3.10
C HIS A 307 -6.45 11.59 -2.18
N VAL A 308 -7.28 11.22 -1.23
CA VAL A 308 -6.96 10.14 -0.28
C VAL A 308 -8.14 9.19 -0.24
N PRO A 309 -7.99 7.94 -0.64
CA PRO A 309 -9.06 6.95 -0.53
C PRO A 309 -9.55 6.80 0.91
N PRO A 310 -10.76 6.29 1.14
CA PRO A 310 -11.20 5.83 2.46
C PRO A 310 -10.16 4.94 3.13
N ARG A 311 -10.11 4.98 4.46
CA ARG A 311 -9.02 4.34 5.22
C ARG A 311 -8.88 2.85 4.93
N GLU A 312 -10.01 2.16 4.76
CA GLU A 312 -10.07 0.74 4.41
C GLU A 312 -9.53 0.39 3.01
N LEU A 313 -9.38 1.38 2.14
CA LEU A 313 -8.78 1.23 0.82
C LEU A 313 -7.31 1.70 0.76
N CYS A 314 -6.80 2.31 1.84
CA CYS A 314 -5.39 2.69 1.94
C CYS A 314 -4.49 1.49 2.29
N THR A 315 -4.99 0.51 3.06
CA THR A 315 -4.27 -0.73 3.41
C THR A 315 -4.48 -1.78 2.34
N ASP A 316 -3.77 -2.93 2.45
CA ASP A 316 -3.93 -4.06 1.54
C ASP A 316 -5.39 -4.54 1.57
N ASN A 317 -5.99 -4.66 0.40
CA ASN A 317 -7.38 -5.06 0.24
C ASN A 317 -7.63 -5.59 -1.19
N ALA A 318 -8.67 -6.42 -1.36
CA ALA A 318 -8.95 -7.00 -2.67
C ALA A 318 -9.76 -6.07 -3.59
N ALA A 319 -10.45 -5.05 -3.06
CA ALA A 319 -11.17 -4.10 -3.90
C ALA A 319 -10.22 -3.28 -4.79
N MET A 320 -9.01 -2.94 -4.31
CA MET A 320 -7.98 -2.28 -5.10
C MET A 320 -7.50 -3.16 -6.27
N ILE A 321 -7.44 -4.48 -6.07
CA ILE A 321 -7.04 -5.45 -7.09
C ILE A 321 -8.14 -5.59 -8.14
N ALA A 322 -9.41 -5.69 -7.72
CA ALA A 322 -10.56 -5.65 -8.62
C ALA A 322 -10.58 -4.35 -9.45
N SER A 323 -10.27 -3.22 -8.82
CA SER A 323 -10.22 -1.93 -9.49
C SER A 323 -9.17 -1.88 -10.59
N ALA A 324 -7.95 -2.35 -10.34
CA ALA A 324 -6.90 -2.44 -11.35
C ALA A 324 -7.26 -3.40 -12.48
N ALA A 325 -7.87 -4.54 -12.16
CA ALA A 325 -8.30 -5.55 -13.13
C ALA A 325 -9.38 -5.04 -14.12
N ARG A 326 -10.08 -3.96 -13.79
CA ARG A 326 -11.06 -3.33 -14.69
C ARG A 326 -10.42 -2.80 -15.97
N PHE A 327 -9.18 -2.40 -15.90
CA PHE A 327 -8.43 -1.75 -16.97
C PHE A 327 -7.34 -2.65 -17.57
N GLY A 328 -6.90 -3.66 -16.84
CA GLY A 328 -5.79 -4.53 -17.24
C GLY A 328 -6.17 -5.70 -18.14
N PRO A 329 -5.18 -6.44 -18.62
CA PRO A 329 -5.36 -7.58 -19.51
C PRO A 329 -6.09 -8.74 -18.83
N ARG A 330 -6.93 -9.43 -19.62
CA ARG A 330 -7.66 -10.63 -19.22
C ARG A 330 -7.10 -11.83 -19.95
N LEU A 331 -6.79 -12.87 -19.23
CA LEU A 331 -6.23 -14.10 -19.76
C LEU A 331 -7.31 -15.19 -19.78
N ALA A 332 -7.46 -15.84 -20.92
CA ALA A 332 -8.36 -16.98 -21.05
C ALA A 332 -7.66 -18.28 -20.67
N TYR A 333 -8.45 -19.31 -20.29
CA TYR A 333 -7.94 -20.68 -20.13
C TYR A 333 -7.37 -21.20 -21.48
N PRO A 334 -6.24 -21.92 -21.50
CA PRO A 334 -5.36 -22.26 -20.36
C PRO A 334 -4.25 -21.23 -20.09
N GLY A 335 -4.19 -20.09 -20.80
CA GLY A 335 -3.06 -19.17 -20.79
C GLY A 335 -2.68 -18.64 -19.41
N TYR A 336 -3.63 -18.50 -18.47
CA TYR A 336 -3.31 -18.06 -17.11
C TYR A 336 -2.69 -19.17 -16.24
N LEU A 337 -2.65 -20.43 -16.69
CA LEU A 337 -2.00 -21.49 -15.93
C LEU A 337 -0.48 -21.28 -15.83
N ASP A 338 0.11 -20.65 -16.86
CA ASP A 338 1.54 -20.37 -16.94
C ASP A 338 1.99 -19.13 -16.13
N ILE A 339 1.05 -18.37 -15.56
CA ILE A 339 1.41 -17.20 -14.72
C ILE A 339 2.06 -17.71 -13.43
N ASP A 340 3.15 -17.07 -13.02
CA ASP A 340 3.79 -17.30 -11.72
C ASP A 340 3.85 -16.03 -10.87
N ALA A 341 4.00 -16.21 -9.57
CA ALA A 341 4.20 -15.11 -8.62
C ALA A 341 5.62 -14.54 -8.77
N TYR A 342 5.81 -13.27 -8.42
CA TYR A 342 7.13 -12.65 -8.34
C TYR A 342 7.32 -11.92 -7.01
N ALA A 343 8.55 -12.01 -6.48
CA ALA A 343 8.91 -11.43 -5.19
C ALA A 343 9.10 -9.91 -5.24
N THR A 344 9.12 -9.30 -4.06
CA THR A 344 9.55 -7.91 -3.90
C THR A 344 10.99 -7.76 -4.42
N GLY A 345 11.21 -6.78 -5.31
CA GLY A 345 12.50 -6.53 -5.95
C GLY A 345 12.71 -7.24 -7.29
N GLU A 346 11.88 -8.21 -7.65
CA GLU A 346 11.86 -8.83 -8.97
C GLU A 346 11.03 -7.99 -9.96
N ARG A 347 11.35 -8.13 -11.25
CA ARG A 347 10.51 -7.55 -12.30
C ARG A 347 9.36 -8.51 -12.61
N ARG A 348 8.22 -7.95 -12.98
CA ARG A 348 7.10 -8.75 -13.51
C ARG A 348 7.60 -9.56 -14.73
N PRO A 349 7.44 -10.89 -14.72
CA PRO A 349 7.88 -11.76 -15.81
C PRO A 349 7.08 -11.52 -17.11
#